data_12307c904fad7e0c267f77bf98d921a9
#
_entry.id   12307c904fad7e0c267f77bf98d921a9
#
_cell.length_a   1.000
_cell.length_b   1.000
_cell.length_c   1.000
_cell.angle_alpha   90.00
_cell.angle_beta   90.00
_cell.angle_gamma   90.00
#
_symmetry.space_group_name_H-M   'P 1'
#
loop_
_entity.id
_entity.type
_entity.pdbx_description
1 polymer ?
#
loop_
_entity_poly.entity_id
_entity_poly.type
_entity_poly.pdbx_seq_one_letter_code
_entity_poly.pdbx_strand_id
1 'polypeptide(L)'
;MAGISNNPNSPRQRMINLMYLVFIAMMALNVSSEVLDGFELVEGSLRTSIDNTSTRNEIVTEELKAYYQTNPEKVREWYEKGTKVKEASDSLYNYVQDLKVRIAQIADGKDADVNNIDHKDDLEAASRVMLSPVSGEGKKLRQSIEKYRTLMGEMVEDSAKTRIIEASLSTTPPHKAGINTRTWEEALFENMPVAAAVTLLTKLQSDIRLSLIHIS
;
A
#
# COMPACT_ATOMS: atom_id res chain seq x y z
N MET A 1 30.92 56.66 13.35
CA MET A 1 30.48 55.29 13.61
C MET A 1 29.05 55.16 13.11
N ALA A 2 28.87 54.47 12.00
CA ALA A 2 27.52 54.27 11.45
C ALA A 2 26.88 53.13 12.25
N GLY A 3 25.90 53.48 13.09
CA GLY A 3 25.11 52.47 13.83
C GLY A 3 24.36 51.59 12.88
N ILE A 4 24.57 50.29 12.98
CA ILE A 4 23.78 49.28 12.24
C ILE A 4 22.39 49.34 12.83
N SER A 5 21.51 50.06 12.18
CA SER A 5 20.07 50.10 12.49
C SER A 5 19.45 48.75 12.17
N ASN A 6 19.25 47.94 13.21
CA ASN A 6 18.60 46.65 13.13
C ASN A 6 17.06 46.85 13.02
N ASN A 7 16.61 47.39 11.85
CA ASN A 7 15.18 47.63 11.60
C ASN A 7 14.52 46.35 11.10
N PRO A 8 13.63 45.68 11.87
CA PRO A 8 12.97 44.42 11.50
C PRO A 8 12.10 44.57 10.23
N ASN A 9 11.77 45.78 9.83
CA ASN A 9 10.97 46.08 8.62
C ASN A 9 11.80 46.48 7.39
N SER A 10 13.15 46.44 7.48
CA SER A 10 13.97 46.71 6.29
C SER A 10 13.74 45.63 5.21
N PRO A 11 13.74 45.97 3.91
CA PRO A 11 13.55 45.01 2.81
C PRO A 11 14.52 43.81 2.92
N ARG A 12 15.76 44.10 3.30
CA ARG A 12 16.79 43.04 3.53
C ARG A 12 16.40 42.08 4.62
N GLN A 13 15.90 42.57 5.76
CA GLN A 13 15.48 41.71 6.88
C GLN A 13 14.25 40.91 6.54
N ARG A 14 13.30 41.46 5.78
CA ARG A 14 12.13 40.72 5.29
C ARG A 14 12.53 39.59 4.36
N MET A 15 13.51 39.78 3.46
CA MET A 15 14.02 38.72 2.60
C MET A 15 14.73 37.62 3.41
N ILE A 16 15.52 37.97 4.42
CA ILE A 16 16.19 37.01 5.32
C ILE A 16 15.14 36.21 6.09
N ASN A 17 14.12 36.88 6.63
CA ASN A 17 13.05 36.20 7.37
C ASN A 17 12.22 35.28 6.45
N LEU A 18 11.97 35.69 5.21
CA LEU A 18 11.29 34.86 4.22
C LEU A 18 12.12 33.60 3.87
N MET A 19 13.42 33.77 3.62
CA MET A 19 14.33 32.65 3.36
C MET A 19 14.43 31.70 4.57
N TYR A 20 14.45 32.26 5.79
CA TYR A 20 14.47 31.46 7.02
C TYR A 20 13.17 30.66 7.18
N LEU A 21 12.02 31.27 6.86
CA LEU A 21 10.72 30.63 6.92
C LEU A 21 10.61 29.51 5.88
N VAL A 22 11.10 29.76 4.65
CA VAL A 22 11.17 28.73 3.59
C VAL A 22 12.11 27.59 3.99
N PHE A 23 13.26 27.90 4.58
CA PHE A 23 14.22 26.89 5.05
C PHE A 23 13.66 26.03 6.20
N ILE A 24 12.99 26.66 7.19
CA ILE A 24 12.31 25.94 8.25
C ILE A 24 11.16 25.08 7.70
N ALA A 25 10.41 25.61 6.73
CA ALA A 25 9.35 24.84 6.08
C ALA A 25 9.91 23.61 5.32
N MET A 26 11.04 23.77 4.61
CA MET A 26 11.72 22.63 3.97
C MET A 26 12.21 21.60 5.00
N MET A 27 12.80 22.05 6.12
CA MET A 27 13.22 21.12 7.18
C MET A 27 12.05 20.43 7.88
N ALA A 28 10.91 21.13 8.03
CA ALA A 28 9.71 20.56 8.65
C ALA A 28 9.00 19.54 7.74
N LEU A 29 9.26 19.58 6.42
CA LEU A 29 8.73 18.63 5.45
C LEU A 29 9.61 17.38 5.28
N ASN A 30 10.86 17.41 5.76
CA ASN A 30 11.73 16.24 5.71
C ASN A 30 11.29 15.21 6.74
N VAL A 31 10.94 14.03 6.26
CA VAL A 31 10.74 12.85 7.12
C VAL A 31 12.10 12.43 7.64
N SER A 32 12.23 12.15 8.96
CA SER A 32 13.52 11.75 9.51
C SER A 32 13.95 10.39 8.95
N SER A 33 15.25 10.20 8.72
CA SER A 33 15.80 8.94 8.21
C SER A 33 15.45 7.75 9.08
N GLU A 34 15.42 7.93 10.40
CA GLU A 34 15.06 6.86 11.35
C GLU A 34 13.62 6.36 11.15
N VAL A 35 12.69 7.25 10.77
CA VAL A 35 11.31 6.88 10.45
C VAL A 35 11.26 6.08 9.14
N LEU A 36 12.04 6.51 8.13
CA LEU A 36 12.11 5.80 6.85
C LEU A 36 12.73 4.41 7.01
N ASP A 37 13.79 4.29 7.80
CA ASP A 37 14.41 3.00 8.15
C ASP A 37 13.43 2.10 8.92
N GLY A 38 12.58 2.69 9.77
CA GLY A 38 11.50 1.98 10.43
C GLY A 38 10.49 1.39 9.45
N PHE A 39 10.11 2.10 8.39
CA PHE A 39 9.24 1.57 7.34
C PHE A 39 9.88 0.43 6.58
N GLU A 40 11.18 0.48 6.27
CA GLU A 40 11.89 -0.62 5.63
C GLU A 40 11.92 -1.88 6.48
N LEU A 41 12.16 -1.73 7.77
CA LEU A 41 12.18 -2.86 8.71
C LEU A 41 10.80 -3.54 8.78
N VAL A 42 9.74 -2.75 8.82
CA VAL A 42 8.36 -3.26 8.79
C VAL A 42 8.07 -3.92 7.43
N GLU A 43 8.48 -3.31 6.33
CA GLU A 43 8.30 -3.85 4.98
C GLU A 43 9.02 -5.19 4.80
N GLY A 44 10.25 -5.31 5.27
CA GLY A 44 11.01 -6.57 5.29
C GLY A 44 10.33 -7.67 6.10
N SER A 45 9.76 -7.33 7.25
CA SER A 45 8.98 -8.25 8.07
C SER A 45 7.70 -8.72 7.35
N LEU A 46 7.00 -7.81 6.68
CA LEU A 46 5.81 -8.12 5.90
C LEU A 46 6.14 -9.05 4.72
N ARG A 47 7.26 -8.84 4.03
CA ARG A 47 7.72 -9.74 2.95
C ARG A 47 7.94 -11.16 3.46
N THR A 48 8.65 -11.30 4.58
CA THR A 48 8.85 -12.61 5.20
C THR A 48 7.51 -13.28 5.55
N SER A 49 6.53 -12.51 6.04
CA SER A 49 5.18 -13.01 6.31
C SER A 49 4.45 -13.43 5.03
N ILE A 50 4.61 -12.67 3.94
CA ILE A 50 4.04 -13.00 2.62
C ILE A 50 4.62 -14.31 2.10
N ASP A 51 5.94 -14.49 2.16
CA ASP A 51 6.61 -15.70 1.68
C ASP A 51 6.14 -16.95 2.44
N ASN A 52 6.10 -16.87 3.77
CA ASN A 52 5.60 -17.95 4.62
C ASN A 52 4.13 -18.28 4.33
N THR A 53 3.29 -17.25 4.15
CA THR A 53 1.87 -17.42 3.86
C THR A 53 1.66 -17.98 2.45
N SER A 54 2.43 -17.53 1.47
CA SER A 54 2.38 -18.02 0.09
C SER A 54 2.77 -19.49 0.02
N THR A 55 3.84 -19.90 0.70
CA THR A 55 4.24 -21.30 0.80
C THR A 55 3.14 -22.16 1.40
N ARG A 56 2.50 -21.68 2.47
CA ARG A 56 1.36 -22.38 3.08
C ARG A 56 0.17 -22.52 2.13
N ASN A 57 -0.16 -21.45 1.40
CA ASN A 57 -1.24 -21.47 0.42
C ASN A 57 -0.94 -22.41 -0.75
N GLU A 58 0.32 -22.54 -1.17
CA GLU A 58 0.74 -23.50 -2.19
C GLU A 58 0.52 -24.94 -1.71
N ILE A 59 0.93 -25.28 -0.48
CA ILE A 59 0.73 -26.60 0.10
C ILE A 59 -0.77 -26.95 0.09
N VAL A 60 -1.62 -26.06 0.60
CA VAL A 60 -3.08 -26.27 0.62
C VAL A 60 -3.65 -26.45 -0.79
N THR A 61 -3.16 -25.68 -1.74
CA THR A 61 -3.59 -25.78 -3.15
C THR A 61 -3.22 -27.13 -3.78
N GLU A 62 -2.01 -27.61 -3.52
CA GLU A 62 -1.56 -28.93 -4.02
C GLU A 62 -2.31 -30.08 -3.34
N GLU A 63 -2.60 -29.99 -2.05
CA GLU A 63 -3.45 -30.95 -1.34
C GLU A 63 -4.87 -30.99 -1.94
N LEU A 64 -5.49 -29.83 -2.17
CA LEU A 64 -6.82 -29.73 -2.79
C LEU A 64 -6.82 -30.34 -4.20
N LYS A 65 -5.78 -30.11 -4.97
CA LYS A 65 -5.60 -30.70 -6.30
C LYS A 65 -5.43 -32.24 -6.24
N ALA A 66 -4.68 -32.76 -5.26
CA ALA A 66 -4.54 -34.20 -5.06
C ALA A 66 -5.88 -34.85 -4.66
N TYR A 67 -6.66 -34.21 -3.79
CA TYR A 67 -8.00 -34.68 -3.45
C TYR A 67 -8.94 -34.68 -4.66
N TYR A 68 -8.87 -33.63 -5.49
CA TYR A 68 -9.67 -33.56 -6.73
C TYR A 68 -9.30 -34.69 -7.71
N GLN A 69 -8.02 -35.05 -7.85
CA GLN A 69 -7.57 -36.17 -8.70
C GLN A 69 -8.11 -37.52 -8.21
N THR A 70 -8.25 -37.68 -6.88
CA THR A 70 -8.69 -38.94 -6.28
C THR A 70 -10.22 -39.09 -6.26
N ASN A 71 -10.94 -37.99 -6.01
CA ASN A 71 -12.40 -37.97 -5.88
C ASN A 71 -13.04 -36.75 -6.59
N PRO A 72 -12.99 -36.68 -7.93
CA PRO A 72 -13.39 -35.48 -8.67
C PRO A 72 -14.87 -35.10 -8.44
N GLU A 73 -15.78 -36.07 -8.32
CA GLU A 73 -17.20 -35.78 -8.15
C GLU A 73 -17.54 -35.10 -6.83
N LYS A 74 -16.81 -35.46 -5.75
CA LYS A 74 -17.07 -34.91 -4.41
C LYS A 74 -16.39 -33.57 -4.18
N VAL A 75 -15.25 -33.36 -4.83
CA VAL A 75 -14.36 -32.20 -4.55
C VAL A 75 -14.43 -31.12 -5.61
N ARG A 76 -15.12 -31.37 -6.75
CA ARG A 76 -15.18 -30.45 -7.88
C ARG A 76 -15.56 -29.02 -7.49
N GLU A 77 -16.64 -28.87 -6.74
CA GLU A 77 -17.15 -27.56 -6.35
C GLU A 77 -16.13 -26.76 -5.52
N TRP A 78 -15.50 -27.42 -4.55
CA TRP A 78 -14.47 -26.81 -3.69
C TRP A 78 -13.21 -26.49 -4.47
N TYR A 79 -12.80 -27.37 -5.39
CA TYR A 79 -11.65 -27.16 -6.25
C TYR A 79 -11.85 -25.96 -7.19
N GLU A 80 -13.02 -25.86 -7.82
CA GLU A 80 -13.36 -24.73 -8.70
C GLU A 80 -13.43 -23.40 -7.91
N LYS A 81 -14.06 -23.40 -6.73
CA LYS A 81 -14.09 -22.24 -5.84
C LYS A 81 -12.68 -21.82 -5.40
N GLY A 82 -11.88 -22.77 -4.93
CA GLY A 82 -10.51 -22.50 -4.49
C GLY A 82 -9.62 -21.97 -5.61
N THR A 83 -9.71 -22.54 -6.80
CA THR A 83 -8.96 -22.09 -7.98
C THR A 83 -9.36 -20.67 -8.37
N LYS A 84 -10.65 -20.37 -8.43
CA LYS A 84 -11.17 -19.03 -8.77
C LYS A 84 -10.67 -17.96 -7.80
N VAL A 85 -10.68 -18.26 -6.52
CA VAL A 85 -10.21 -17.30 -5.50
C VAL A 85 -8.69 -17.13 -5.55
N LYS A 86 -7.95 -18.23 -5.76
CA LYS A 86 -6.50 -18.17 -5.94
C LYS A 86 -6.12 -17.29 -7.14
N GLU A 87 -6.75 -17.46 -8.27
CA GLU A 87 -6.52 -16.65 -9.48
C GLU A 87 -6.84 -15.16 -9.22
N ALA A 88 -7.93 -14.86 -8.54
CA ALA A 88 -8.28 -13.50 -8.17
C ALA A 88 -7.26 -12.88 -7.19
N SER A 89 -6.80 -13.66 -6.21
CA SER A 89 -5.73 -13.25 -5.27
C SER A 89 -4.42 -12.97 -6.01
N ASP A 90 -4.00 -13.85 -6.91
CA ASP A 90 -2.78 -13.70 -7.70
C ASP A 90 -2.86 -12.46 -8.60
N SER A 91 -3.99 -12.23 -9.25
CA SER A 91 -4.24 -11.06 -10.09
C SER A 91 -4.15 -9.76 -9.28
N LEU A 92 -4.82 -9.68 -8.13
CA LEU A 92 -4.77 -8.49 -7.28
C LEU A 92 -3.38 -8.27 -6.67
N TYR A 93 -2.71 -9.33 -6.23
CA TYR A 93 -1.35 -9.28 -5.71
C TYR A 93 -0.37 -8.71 -6.75
N ASN A 94 -0.42 -9.21 -7.98
CA ASN A 94 0.43 -8.76 -9.07
C ASN A 94 0.13 -7.30 -9.46
N TYR A 95 -1.14 -6.91 -9.46
CA TYR A 95 -1.51 -5.51 -9.70
C TYR A 95 -0.93 -4.58 -8.64
N VAL A 96 -0.98 -4.97 -7.36
CA VAL A 96 -0.34 -4.19 -6.28
C VAL A 96 1.18 -4.14 -6.47
N GLN A 97 1.79 -5.24 -6.92
CA GLN A 97 3.24 -5.28 -7.21
C GLN A 97 3.60 -4.30 -8.34
N ASP A 98 2.82 -4.27 -9.40
CA ASP A 98 3.02 -3.31 -10.51
C ASP A 98 2.91 -1.85 -10.04
N LEU A 99 1.99 -1.55 -9.12
CA LEU A 99 1.89 -0.22 -8.54
C LEU A 99 3.14 0.16 -7.72
N LYS A 100 3.68 -0.76 -6.93
CA LYS A 100 4.94 -0.56 -6.20
C LYS A 100 6.09 -0.27 -7.15
N VAL A 101 6.22 -1.05 -8.24
CA VAL A 101 7.24 -0.82 -9.27
C VAL A 101 7.11 0.56 -9.89
N ARG A 102 5.88 0.98 -10.25
CA ARG A 102 5.66 2.31 -10.84
C ARG A 102 6.00 3.44 -9.87
N ILE A 103 5.68 3.30 -8.58
CA ILE A 103 6.04 4.29 -7.56
C ILE A 103 7.56 4.39 -7.45
N ALA A 104 8.27 3.25 -7.35
CA ALA A 104 9.72 3.23 -7.32
C ALA A 104 10.35 3.86 -8.58
N GLN A 105 9.80 3.56 -9.76
CA GLN A 105 10.29 4.14 -11.03
C GLN A 105 10.09 5.64 -11.14
N ILE A 106 9.08 6.21 -10.48
CA ILE A 106 8.90 7.66 -10.44
C ILE A 106 9.90 8.31 -9.50
N ALA A 107 10.23 7.64 -8.38
CA ALA A 107 11.20 8.15 -7.41
C ALA A 107 12.65 8.04 -7.92
N ASP A 108 13.05 6.88 -8.42
CA ASP A 108 14.45 6.55 -8.70
C ASP A 108 14.77 6.34 -10.20
N GLY A 109 13.74 6.41 -11.07
CA GLY A 109 13.93 6.21 -12.51
C GLY A 109 13.61 4.79 -12.99
N LYS A 110 13.81 4.56 -14.30
CA LYS A 110 13.32 3.34 -14.98
C LYS A 110 13.90 2.01 -14.46
N ASP A 111 15.11 2.04 -13.95
CA ASP A 111 15.83 0.86 -13.47
C ASP A 111 15.71 0.68 -11.94
N ALA A 112 14.74 1.35 -11.31
CA ALA A 112 14.52 1.33 -9.87
C ALA A 112 14.24 -0.09 -9.35
N ASP A 113 14.93 -0.46 -8.27
CA ASP A 113 14.65 -1.68 -7.52
C ASP A 113 13.66 -1.37 -6.38
N VAL A 114 12.48 -1.97 -6.43
CA VAL A 114 11.45 -1.84 -5.37
C VAL A 114 11.97 -2.30 -4.00
N ASN A 115 13.00 -3.14 -3.99
CA ASN A 115 13.59 -3.67 -2.76
C ASN A 115 14.67 -2.77 -2.18
N ASN A 116 15.16 -1.80 -2.96
CA ASN A 116 16.21 -0.87 -2.57
C ASN A 116 15.98 0.48 -3.23
N ILE A 117 15.08 1.27 -2.64
CA ILE A 117 14.69 2.59 -3.13
C ILE A 117 15.64 3.64 -2.53
N ASP A 118 16.23 4.49 -3.37
CA ASP A 118 17.15 5.55 -2.95
C ASP A 118 16.41 6.77 -2.40
N HIS A 119 15.36 7.24 -3.11
CA HIS A 119 14.56 8.42 -2.70
C HIS A 119 13.33 8.02 -1.89
N LYS A 120 13.57 7.45 -0.70
CA LYS A 120 12.53 6.96 0.23
C LYS A 120 11.62 8.05 0.77
N ASP A 121 12.13 9.28 0.84
CA ASP A 121 11.49 10.47 1.35
C ASP A 121 10.66 11.24 0.31
N ASP A 122 10.68 10.85 -0.97
CA ASP A 122 9.88 11.49 -2.00
C ASP A 122 8.38 11.42 -1.66
N LEU A 123 7.76 12.59 -1.50
CA LEU A 123 6.35 12.75 -1.14
C LEU A 123 5.42 12.80 -2.35
N GLU A 124 5.97 12.92 -3.57
CA GLU A 124 5.17 13.10 -4.78
C GLU A 124 4.98 11.82 -5.58
N ALA A 125 5.94 10.90 -5.57
CA ALA A 125 5.92 9.71 -6.42
C ALA A 125 4.66 8.86 -6.21
N ALA A 126 4.26 8.60 -4.96
CA ALA A 126 3.04 7.87 -4.64
C ALA A 126 1.78 8.62 -5.11
N SER A 127 1.70 9.92 -4.86
CA SER A 127 0.58 10.77 -5.30
C SER A 127 0.45 10.80 -6.82
N ARG A 128 1.56 10.86 -7.56
CA ARG A 128 1.58 10.86 -9.02
C ARG A 128 1.02 9.56 -9.61
N VAL A 129 1.30 8.40 -9.02
CA VAL A 129 0.77 7.12 -9.49
C VAL A 129 -0.69 6.95 -9.09
N MET A 130 -0.99 7.20 -7.82
CA MET A 130 -2.27 6.80 -7.23
C MET A 130 -3.38 7.82 -7.43
N LEU A 131 -3.06 9.11 -7.42
CA LEU A 131 -4.04 10.21 -7.43
C LEU A 131 -4.08 10.97 -8.76
N SER A 132 -3.30 10.56 -9.77
CA SER A 132 -3.31 11.22 -11.08
C SER A 132 -4.71 11.23 -11.68
N PRO A 133 -5.19 12.38 -12.20
CA PRO A 133 -6.47 12.47 -12.88
C PRO A 133 -6.56 11.57 -14.13
N VAL A 134 -5.41 11.27 -14.74
CA VAL A 134 -5.31 10.49 -15.98
C VAL A 134 -5.28 8.99 -15.70
N SER A 135 -4.46 8.54 -14.75
CA SER A 135 -4.29 7.11 -14.46
C SER A 135 -5.34 6.57 -13.48
N GLY A 136 -5.70 7.35 -12.45
CA GLY A 136 -6.69 6.97 -11.45
C GLY A 136 -6.42 5.63 -10.76
N GLU A 137 -5.12 5.27 -10.60
CA GLU A 137 -4.75 3.94 -10.12
C GLU A 137 -5.23 3.66 -8.69
N GLY A 138 -5.26 4.66 -7.81
CA GLY A 138 -5.81 4.51 -6.46
C GLY A 138 -7.29 4.13 -6.45
N LYS A 139 -8.09 4.78 -7.32
CA LYS A 139 -9.51 4.43 -7.49
C LYS A 139 -9.70 3.04 -8.07
N LYS A 140 -8.88 2.65 -9.05
CA LYS A 140 -8.91 1.30 -9.64
C LYS A 140 -8.50 0.25 -8.61
N LEU A 141 -7.47 0.53 -7.79
CA LEU A 141 -7.04 -0.36 -6.72
C LEU A 141 -8.18 -0.56 -5.71
N ARG A 142 -8.82 0.51 -5.24
CA ARG A 142 -9.98 0.42 -4.35
C ARG A 142 -11.08 -0.47 -4.94
N GLN A 143 -11.46 -0.25 -6.18
CA GLN A 143 -12.47 -1.06 -6.87
C GLN A 143 -12.06 -2.53 -7.00
N SER A 144 -10.77 -2.80 -7.24
CA SER A 144 -10.25 -4.16 -7.33
C SER A 144 -10.28 -4.88 -5.98
N ILE A 145 -9.96 -4.16 -4.89
CA ILE A 145 -10.08 -4.67 -3.53
C ILE A 145 -11.55 -4.97 -3.18
N GLU A 146 -12.47 -4.07 -3.52
CA GLU A 146 -13.89 -4.25 -3.28
C GLU A 146 -14.46 -5.46 -4.04
N LYS A 147 -14.07 -5.64 -5.31
CA LYS A 147 -14.44 -6.82 -6.11
C LYS A 147 -13.90 -8.11 -5.51
N TYR A 148 -12.63 -8.11 -5.11
CA TYR A 148 -12.01 -9.26 -4.45
C TYR A 148 -12.70 -9.60 -3.14
N ARG A 149 -12.99 -8.61 -2.31
CA ARG A 149 -13.72 -8.77 -1.03
C ARG A 149 -15.13 -9.34 -1.24
N THR A 150 -15.86 -8.88 -2.26
CA THR A 150 -17.17 -9.42 -2.62
C THR A 150 -17.06 -10.90 -3.03
N LEU A 151 -16.10 -11.24 -3.88
CA LEU A 151 -15.85 -12.64 -4.28
C LEU A 151 -15.54 -13.52 -3.06
N MET A 152 -14.71 -13.04 -2.13
CA MET A 152 -14.38 -13.76 -0.90
C MET A 152 -15.62 -13.98 -0.03
N GLY A 153 -16.47 -12.95 0.13
CA GLY A 153 -17.71 -13.05 0.90
C GLY A 153 -18.72 -14.06 0.31
N GLU A 154 -18.73 -14.24 -1.01
CA GLU A 154 -19.56 -15.25 -1.68
C GLU A 154 -19.02 -16.70 -1.50
N MET A 155 -17.72 -16.84 -1.28
CA MET A 155 -17.05 -18.14 -1.19
C MET A 155 -16.88 -18.64 0.25
N VAL A 156 -16.86 -17.75 1.24
CA VAL A 156 -16.67 -18.07 2.65
C VAL A 156 -18.04 -18.14 3.34
N GLU A 157 -18.44 -19.33 3.79
CA GLU A 157 -19.72 -19.55 4.45
C GLU A 157 -19.73 -19.07 5.92
N ASP A 158 -18.54 -19.01 6.56
CA ASP A 158 -18.39 -18.60 7.95
C ASP A 158 -18.42 -17.07 8.10
N SER A 159 -19.44 -16.55 8.76
CA SER A 159 -19.63 -15.14 9.02
C SER A 159 -18.52 -14.49 9.89
N ALA A 160 -17.80 -15.27 10.70
CA ALA A 160 -16.68 -14.76 11.48
C ALA A 160 -15.44 -14.58 10.59
N LYS A 161 -15.16 -15.56 9.73
CA LYS A 161 -14.08 -15.46 8.72
C LYS A 161 -14.33 -14.31 7.75
N THR A 162 -15.57 -14.16 7.26
CA THR A 162 -15.97 -13.04 6.38
C THR A 162 -15.68 -11.68 7.02
N ARG A 163 -16.05 -11.49 8.29
CA ARG A 163 -15.77 -10.22 9.01
C ARG A 163 -14.28 -9.93 9.15
N ILE A 164 -13.44 -10.95 9.34
CA ILE A 164 -11.98 -10.77 9.39
C ILE A 164 -11.46 -10.28 8.03
N ILE A 165 -11.90 -10.89 6.94
CA ILE A 165 -11.52 -10.50 5.57
C ILE A 165 -11.99 -9.07 5.27
N GLU A 166 -13.24 -8.73 5.60
CA GLU A 166 -13.78 -7.38 5.43
C GLU A 166 -13.03 -6.32 6.22
N ALA A 167 -12.61 -6.63 7.43
CA ALA A 167 -11.81 -5.72 8.26
C ALA A 167 -10.40 -5.53 7.71
N SER A 168 -9.74 -6.62 7.29
CA SER A 168 -8.36 -6.59 6.78
C SER A 168 -8.25 -5.87 5.44
N LEU A 169 -9.24 -6.06 4.56
CA LEU A 169 -9.31 -5.44 3.23
C LEU A 169 -10.24 -4.22 3.18
N SER A 170 -10.41 -3.52 4.30
CA SER A 170 -11.27 -2.34 4.37
C SER A 170 -10.75 -1.19 3.50
N THR A 171 -11.64 -0.63 2.69
CA THR A 171 -11.40 0.56 1.86
C THR A 171 -12.08 1.81 2.44
N THR A 172 -12.42 1.76 3.73
CA THR A 172 -12.96 2.92 4.45
C THR A 172 -11.82 3.89 4.77
N PRO A 173 -11.97 5.19 4.48
CA PRO A 173 -10.96 6.17 4.83
C PRO A 173 -10.67 6.15 6.35
N PRO A 174 -9.39 6.19 6.76
CA PRO A 174 -9.07 6.28 8.18
C PRO A 174 -9.62 7.60 8.76
N HIS A 175 -10.33 7.51 9.89
CA HIS A 175 -10.89 8.67 10.57
C HIS A 175 -9.76 9.58 11.08
N LYS A 176 -9.55 10.73 10.40
CA LYS A 176 -8.80 11.85 10.98
C LYS A 176 -9.82 12.88 11.48
N ALA A 177 -9.75 13.20 12.76
CA ALA A 177 -10.60 14.20 13.37
C ALA A 177 -10.54 15.53 12.59
N GLY A 178 -11.66 15.97 12.02
CA GLY A 178 -11.83 17.31 11.45
C GLY A 178 -11.88 17.43 9.91
N ILE A 179 -11.62 16.37 9.10
CA ILE A 179 -11.68 16.47 7.62
C ILE A 179 -12.40 15.22 7.08
N ASN A 180 -13.70 15.35 6.87
CA ASN A 180 -14.59 14.24 6.46
C ASN A 180 -14.77 14.09 4.93
N THR A 181 -13.92 14.66 4.09
CA THR A 181 -14.16 14.70 2.62
C THR A 181 -13.12 14.00 1.78
N ARG A 182 -12.11 13.33 2.38
CA ARG A 182 -11.07 12.64 1.62
C ARG A 182 -11.53 11.24 1.23
N THR A 183 -11.23 10.86 0.00
CA THR A 183 -11.38 9.47 -0.47
C THR A 183 -10.33 8.57 0.23
N TRP A 184 -10.53 7.26 0.17
CA TRP A 184 -9.59 6.29 0.74
C TRP A 184 -8.19 6.44 0.15
N GLU A 185 -8.10 6.58 -1.17
CA GLU A 185 -6.84 6.76 -1.89
C GLU A 185 -6.12 8.06 -1.54
N GLU A 186 -6.86 9.17 -1.38
CA GLU A 186 -6.28 10.44 -0.93
C GLU A 186 -5.77 10.36 0.50
N ALA A 187 -6.52 9.69 1.39
CA ALA A 187 -6.11 9.55 2.78
C ALA A 187 -4.82 8.74 2.95
N LEU A 188 -4.54 7.78 2.05
CA LEU A 188 -3.40 6.88 2.13
C LEU A 188 -2.18 7.35 1.32
N PHE A 189 -2.38 8.05 0.19
CA PHE A 189 -1.29 8.30 -0.76
C PHE A 189 -0.99 9.78 -1.01
N GLU A 190 -1.80 10.72 -0.48
CA GLU A 190 -1.52 12.14 -0.64
C GLU A 190 -0.36 12.58 0.27
N ASN A 191 0.72 13.11 -0.33
CA ASN A 191 1.93 13.53 0.38
C ASN A 191 2.52 12.43 1.29
N MET A 192 2.47 11.18 0.84
CA MET A 192 3.01 10.02 1.56
C MET A 192 4.42 9.73 1.06
N PRO A 193 5.43 9.58 1.95
CA PRO A 193 6.77 9.15 1.56
C PRO A 193 6.73 7.81 0.83
N VAL A 194 7.60 7.63 -0.16
CA VAL A 194 7.67 6.38 -0.95
C VAL A 194 7.82 5.16 -0.06
N ALA A 195 8.70 5.21 0.95
CA ALA A 195 8.88 4.11 1.89
C ALA A 195 7.57 3.71 2.58
N ALA A 196 6.79 4.69 3.04
CA ALA A 196 5.50 4.42 3.68
C ALA A 196 4.45 3.89 2.69
N ALA A 197 4.39 4.44 1.48
CA ALA A 197 3.46 3.99 0.44
C ALA A 197 3.74 2.54 0.02
N VAL A 198 5.02 2.19 -0.18
CA VAL A 198 5.45 0.81 -0.50
C VAL A 198 5.12 -0.14 0.65
N THR A 199 5.38 0.27 1.90
CA THR A 199 5.03 -0.53 3.08
C THR A 199 3.52 -0.80 3.18
N LEU A 200 2.68 0.22 2.91
CA LEU A 200 1.22 0.05 2.89
C LEU A 200 0.76 -0.90 1.78
N LEU A 201 1.35 -0.82 0.60
CA LEU A 201 1.06 -1.73 -0.50
C LEU A 201 1.54 -3.16 -0.19
N THR A 202 2.68 -3.33 0.47
CA THR A 202 3.17 -4.63 0.93
C THR A 202 2.27 -5.21 2.03
N LYS A 203 1.76 -4.36 2.93
CA LYS A 203 0.74 -4.79 3.91
C LYS A 203 -0.52 -5.31 3.20
N LEU A 204 -0.99 -4.61 2.18
CA LEU A 204 -2.14 -5.06 1.39
C LEU A 204 -1.88 -6.41 0.71
N GLN A 205 -0.67 -6.61 0.15
CA GLN A 205 -0.27 -7.91 -0.41
C GLN A 205 -0.29 -9.02 0.66
N SER A 206 0.17 -8.72 1.87
CA SER A 206 0.09 -9.66 3.00
C SER A 206 -1.36 -10.02 3.35
N ASP A 207 -2.25 -9.03 3.43
CA ASP A 207 -3.67 -9.25 3.73
C ASP A 207 -4.36 -10.10 2.65
N ILE A 208 -4.03 -9.87 1.37
CA ILE A 208 -4.54 -10.67 0.26
C ILE A 208 -4.10 -12.14 0.40
N ARG A 209 -2.83 -12.40 0.73
CA ARG A 209 -2.33 -13.78 0.94
C ARG A 209 -2.93 -14.44 2.18
N LEU A 210 -3.09 -13.70 3.27
CA LEU A 210 -3.72 -14.18 4.50
C LEU A 210 -5.19 -14.53 4.28
N SER A 211 -5.90 -13.79 3.43
CA SER A 211 -7.32 -14.03 3.18
C SER A 211 -7.59 -15.44 2.59
N LEU A 212 -6.65 -16.01 1.85
CA LEU A 212 -6.76 -17.36 1.27
C LEU A 212 -6.81 -18.44 2.36
N ILE A 213 -6.17 -18.25 3.51
CA ILE A 213 -6.16 -19.22 4.62
C ILE A 213 -7.57 -19.42 5.19
N HIS A 214 -8.44 -18.42 5.06
CA HIS A 214 -9.80 -18.49 5.61
C HIS A 214 -10.77 -19.31 4.75
N ILE A 215 -10.34 -19.75 3.55
CA ILE A 215 -11.15 -20.56 2.63
C ILE A 215 -10.91 -22.07 2.85
N SER A 216 -9.73 -22.40 3.39
CA SER A 216 -9.33 -23.79 3.68
C SER A 216 -10.01 -24.36 4.92
#